data_ea8091f455b3c2462dcd7c5353055c1c
#
_entry.id   ea8091f455b3c2462dcd7c5353055c1c
#
_cell.length_a   1.000
_cell.length_b   1.000
_cell.length_c   1.000
_cell.angle_alpha   90.00
_cell.angle_beta   90.00
_cell.angle_gamma   90.00
#
_symmetry.space_group_name_H-M   'P 1'
#
loop_
_entity.id
_entity.type
_entity.pdbx_description
1 polymer ?
#
loop_
_entity_poly.entity_id
_entity_poly.type
_entity_poly.pdbx_seq_one_letter_code
_entity_poly.pdbx_strand_id
1 'polypeptide(L)'
;MKQYIILLFVLSVLSREINAQIVYRYETNLKALSNDKLAVNLKISGFSEDTLTYCFPKIIPGIYGAMNFGQYISAFEVFDKKGKKLKTERKDQNSWKVYNASAIAGLSYLVDDAWETFGYKTGRGFYRSAASSFSDSSFVLTPNSLFGYFRGHTDHPIEVSVRKGINLYPATSLKKTQKLNQDLFFAKNYHQLVDNPIIYALPDTTLIKLPGTSVEIACYSTSGKAISKDIAEYIRPLLMSQSKYLNNKLPVDHYTFLIYHNLAPDKSHLVGDGLEHSNSTLILLYMPLDIETIRQNIYGIASHEFFHTLMPLGLHSEEIENYDYNEPKFSKHLWLYEGMTEYFTMHMPVKTGLTTEKEFFKTIEGKIADMHEFKTDLSMTDLSLHPMEMQDQYYNVYLKGALINLCLDLKLRELSGGEYGAKDLILDLMAHYRGKPFEDDKLFSEMVIVSGFPELKEFIEKYIQGTEPLPLEDYLLQAGLKLENGKISDIPNPSPEQQKLRKDWLH
;
A
#
# COMPACT_ATOMS: atom_id res chain seq x y z
N MET A 1 -53.87 64.79 -11.89
CA MET A 1 -53.06 64.44 -10.73
C MET A 1 -52.58 62.99 -10.93
N LYS A 2 -51.33 62.82 -11.31
CA LYS A 2 -50.65 61.47 -11.49
C LYS A 2 -49.80 61.26 -10.26
N GLN A 3 -50.11 60.23 -9.47
CA GLN A 3 -49.34 59.80 -8.32
C GLN A 3 -48.20 58.89 -8.86
N TYR A 4 -46.96 59.28 -8.59
CA TYR A 4 -45.75 58.41 -8.83
C TYR A 4 -45.50 57.61 -7.56
N ILE A 5 -45.67 56.30 -7.67
CA ILE A 5 -45.24 55.34 -6.65
C ILE A 5 -43.75 55.04 -6.88
N ILE A 6 -42.90 55.49 -5.95
CA ILE A 6 -41.49 55.19 -5.94
C ILE A 6 -41.34 53.82 -5.24
N LEU A 7 -41.00 52.79 -6.02
CA LEU A 7 -40.67 51.46 -5.53
C LEU A 7 -39.18 51.43 -5.12
N LEU A 8 -38.92 51.52 -3.82
CA LEU A 8 -37.57 51.31 -3.27
C LEU A 8 -37.24 49.83 -3.31
N PHE A 9 -36.40 49.40 -4.26
CA PHE A 9 -35.78 48.10 -4.27
C PHE A 9 -34.63 48.11 -3.26
N VAL A 10 -34.84 47.53 -2.07
CA VAL A 10 -33.77 47.21 -1.13
C VAL A 10 -33.01 46.00 -1.68
N LEU A 11 -31.91 46.23 -2.34
CA LEU A 11 -30.90 45.20 -2.65
C LEU A 11 -30.23 44.79 -1.35
N SER A 12 -30.72 43.76 -0.71
CA SER A 12 -29.98 43.02 0.30
C SER A 12 -28.83 42.28 -0.42
N VAL A 13 -27.68 42.88 -0.46
CA VAL A 13 -26.44 42.21 -0.82
C VAL A 13 -26.16 41.23 0.32
N LEU A 14 -26.63 40.00 0.15
CA LEU A 14 -26.12 38.87 0.89
C LEU A 14 -24.62 38.73 0.52
N SER A 15 -23.76 39.35 1.32
CA SER A 15 -22.37 39.02 1.38
C SER A 15 -22.26 37.54 1.81
N ARG A 16 -22.34 36.61 0.85
CA ARG A 16 -21.78 35.28 1.08
C ARG A 16 -20.33 35.53 1.37
N GLU A 17 -19.94 35.40 2.61
CA GLU A 17 -18.54 35.14 2.93
C GLU A 17 -18.15 33.93 2.11
N ILE A 18 -17.40 34.16 1.05
CA ILE A 18 -16.71 33.11 0.32
C ILE A 18 -15.65 32.66 1.32
N ASN A 19 -15.99 31.68 2.15
CA ASN A 19 -15.00 30.97 2.94
C ASN A 19 -13.98 30.44 1.94
N ALA A 20 -12.80 31.07 1.94
CA ALA A 20 -11.73 30.66 1.04
C ALA A 20 -11.45 29.19 1.32
N GLN A 21 -11.64 28.35 0.33
CA GLN A 21 -11.39 26.91 0.46
C GLN A 21 -9.96 26.70 0.98
N ILE A 22 -9.82 25.95 2.06
CA ILE A 22 -8.49 25.56 2.57
C ILE A 22 -7.81 24.70 1.50
N VAL A 23 -6.60 25.09 1.12
CA VAL A 23 -5.74 24.35 0.18
C VAL A 23 -4.34 24.31 0.76
N TYR A 24 -3.78 23.12 0.90
CA TYR A 24 -2.37 22.96 1.28
C TYR A 24 -1.48 23.21 0.07
N ARG A 25 -0.58 24.19 0.14
CA ARG A 25 0.40 24.48 -0.91
C ARG A 25 1.80 24.29 -0.36
N TYR A 26 2.34 23.08 -0.55
CA TYR A 26 3.71 22.73 -0.17
C TYR A 26 4.71 23.18 -1.25
N GLU A 27 5.85 23.67 -0.80
CA GLU A 27 6.98 24.04 -1.64
C GLU A 27 8.25 23.42 -1.07
N THR A 28 9.03 22.76 -1.93
CA THR A 28 10.37 22.26 -1.59
C THR A 28 11.34 22.44 -2.75
N ASN A 29 12.66 22.39 -2.45
CA ASN A 29 13.70 22.63 -3.44
C ASN A 29 14.82 21.59 -3.30
N LEU A 30 14.84 20.59 -4.16
CA LEU A 30 15.84 19.52 -4.17
C LEU A 30 17.28 20.02 -4.43
N LYS A 31 17.43 21.22 -5.04
CA LYS A 31 18.73 21.86 -5.29
C LYS A 31 19.32 22.55 -4.05
N ALA A 32 18.52 22.69 -3.00
CA ALA A 32 18.90 23.38 -1.77
C ALA A 32 19.01 22.40 -0.58
N LEU A 33 19.37 21.15 -0.86
CA LEU A 33 19.71 20.19 0.18
C LEU A 33 20.91 20.71 0.97
N SER A 34 20.83 20.71 2.27
CA SER A 34 21.91 21.20 3.16
C SER A 34 22.01 20.33 4.40
N ASN A 35 23.17 19.73 4.63
CA ASN A 35 23.41 18.80 5.74
C ASN A 35 22.35 17.68 5.77
N ASP A 36 22.08 17.10 4.61
CA ASP A 36 21.08 16.02 4.39
C ASP A 36 19.65 16.36 4.84
N LYS A 37 19.35 17.68 4.92
CA LYS A 37 18.04 18.20 5.29
C LYS A 37 17.37 18.90 4.11
N LEU A 38 16.11 18.55 3.89
CA LEU A 38 15.24 19.16 2.90
C LEU A 38 14.32 20.18 3.58
N ALA A 39 14.36 21.44 3.11
CA ALA A 39 13.44 22.47 3.58
C ALA A 39 12.05 22.31 2.93
N VAL A 40 11.00 22.32 3.74
CA VAL A 40 9.60 22.30 3.30
C VAL A 40 8.92 23.56 3.83
N ASN A 41 8.20 24.24 2.92
CA ASN A 41 7.34 25.37 3.25
C ASN A 41 5.90 25.02 2.91
N LEU A 42 4.96 25.36 3.76
CA LEU A 42 3.52 25.25 3.52
C LEU A 42 2.89 26.63 3.56
N LYS A 43 2.17 27.00 2.51
CA LYS A 43 1.25 28.14 2.49
C LYS A 43 -0.17 27.61 2.68
N ILE A 44 -0.83 28.08 3.74
CA ILE A 44 -2.18 27.64 4.08
C ILE A 44 -2.87 28.70 4.94
N SER A 45 -4.18 28.86 4.77
CA SER A 45 -5.00 29.80 5.57
C SER A 45 -6.47 29.39 5.48
N GLY A 46 -7.32 30.03 6.25
CA GLY A 46 -8.77 29.82 6.21
C GLY A 46 -9.31 29.04 7.40
N PHE A 47 -8.47 28.80 8.42
CA PHE A 47 -8.93 28.18 9.67
C PHE A 47 -9.75 29.14 10.51
N SER A 48 -10.74 28.63 11.22
CA SER A 48 -11.61 29.36 12.15
C SER A 48 -11.26 29.09 13.61
N GLU A 49 -10.52 28.05 13.87
CA GLU A 49 -10.18 27.57 15.21
C GLU A 49 -9.09 28.43 15.87
N ASP A 50 -9.17 28.59 17.20
CA ASP A 50 -8.12 29.25 17.98
C ASP A 50 -6.86 28.43 18.12
N THR A 51 -7.02 27.11 18.16
CA THR A 51 -5.90 26.18 18.28
C THR A 51 -6.09 25.01 17.33
N LEU A 52 -4.99 24.60 16.69
CA LEU A 52 -4.93 23.41 15.84
C LEU A 52 -3.71 22.56 16.20
N THR A 53 -3.73 21.29 15.83
CA THR A 53 -2.58 20.40 15.95
C THR A 53 -2.07 20.05 14.56
N TYR A 54 -0.82 20.38 14.27
CA TYR A 54 -0.12 19.94 13.07
C TYR A 54 0.57 18.62 13.36
N CYS A 55 0.36 17.63 12.51
CA CYS A 55 0.80 16.25 12.73
C CYS A 55 1.64 15.75 11.54
N PHE A 56 2.61 14.90 11.86
CA PHE A 56 3.19 13.94 10.93
C PHE A 56 2.68 12.54 11.29
N PRO A 57 2.55 11.63 10.34
CA PRO A 57 2.14 10.26 10.63
C PRO A 57 3.04 9.57 11.65
N LYS A 58 2.44 8.84 12.57
CA LYS A 58 3.11 7.84 13.40
C LYS A 58 3.28 6.54 12.61
N ILE A 59 2.27 6.22 11.80
CA ILE A 59 2.14 5.00 11.03
C ILE A 59 1.31 5.29 9.77
N ILE A 60 1.44 4.48 8.73
CA ILE A 60 0.67 4.56 7.49
C ILE A 60 0.06 3.19 7.14
N PRO A 61 -0.98 3.13 6.31
CA PRO A 61 -1.50 1.87 5.77
C PRO A 61 -0.37 1.03 5.13
N GLY A 62 -0.45 -0.29 5.22
CA GLY A 62 0.56 -1.22 4.75
C GLY A 62 1.73 -1.43 5.72
N ILE A 63 1.94 -0.53 6.68
CA ILE A 63 2.99 -0.62 7.69
C ILE A 63 2.36 -0.93 9.05
N TYR A 64 2.84 -2.00 9.71
CA TYR A 64 2.32 -2.45 11.01
C TYR A 64 3.35 -2.25 12.13
N GLY A 65 4.13 -1.16 12.03
CA GLY A 65 5.11 -0.72 13.01
C GLY A 65 5.16 0.80 13.11
N ALA A 66 5.37 1.36 14.31
CA ALA A 66 5.41 2.79 14.52
C ALA A 66 6.69 3.41 13.93
N MET A 67 6.55 4.15 12.84
CA MET A 67 7.64 4.85 12.16
C MET A 67 7.96 6.21 12.78
N ASN A 68 6.95 6.88 13.36
CA ASN A 68 7.09 8.18 14.02
C ASN A 68 7.78 9.23 13.15
N PHE A 69 7.24 9.54 11.97
CA PHE A 69 7.89 10.42 10.99
C PHE A 69 8.20 11.83 11.51
N GLY A 70 7.50 12.32 12.53
CA GLY A 70 7.83 13.58 13.19
C GLY A 70 9.20 13.62 13.88
N GLN A 71 9.87 12.47 14.09
CA GLN A 71 11.23 12.42 14.64
C GLN A 71 12.28 13.03 13.70
N TYR A 72 12.02 13.01 12.38
CA TYR A 72 12.90 13.57 11.35
C TYR A 72 12.69 15.07 11.14
N ILE A 73 11.77 15.70 11.89
CA ILE A 73 11.39 17.10 11.71
C ILE A 73 12.13 18.00 12.71
N SER A 74 12.77 19.03 12.15
CA SER A 74 13.46 20.06 12.93
C SER A 74 13.07 21.47 12.44
N ALA A 75 13.39 22.51 13.22
CA ALA A 75 13.15 23.93 12.91
C ALA A 75 11.68 24.23 12.51
N PHE A 76 10.72 23.61 13.19
CA PHE A 76 9.29 23.81 12.92
C PHE A 76 8.84 25.21 13.38
N GLU A 77 8.35 26.03 12.46
CA GLU A 77 7.91 27.40 12.70
C GLU A 77 6.60 27.69 11.95
N VAL A 78 5.68 28.42 12.59
CA VAL A 78 4.39 28.82 12.01
C VAL A 78 4.29 30.34 11.97
N PHE A 79 3.71 30.90 10.90
CA PHE A 79 3.68 32.33 10.65
C PHE A 79 2.29 32.84 10.33
N ASP A 80 2.01 34.08 10.74
CA ASP A 80 0.84 34.85 10.31
C ASP A 80 1.08 35.54 8.94
N LYS A 81 0.06 36.23 8.42
CA LYS A 81 0.11 36.98 7.15
C LYS A 81 1.17 38.12 7.13
N LYS A 82 1.65 38.57 8.30
CA LYS A 82 2.70 39.60 8.43
C LYS A 82 4.09 38.99 8.60
N GLY A 83 4.22 37.67 8.56
CA GLY A 83 5.47 36.95 8.81
C GLY A 83 5.84 36.83 10.27
N LYS A 84 4.97 37.20 11.21
CA LYS A 84 5.23 37.06 12.64
C LYS A 84 5.03 35.59 13.04
N LYS A 85 6.00 35.05 13.83
CA LYS A 85 5.92 33.72 14.37
C LYS A 85 4.75 33.57 15.35
N LEU A 86 3.95 32.56 15.16
CA LEU A 86 2.92 32.13 16.09
C LEU A 86 3.50 31.20 17.15
N LYS A 87 2.87 31.16 18.32
CA LYS A 87 3.29 30.27 19.40
C LYS A 87 2.98 28.82 19.00
N THR A 88 3.98 27.94 19.11
CA THR A 88 3.86 26.50 18.93
C THR A 88 4.37 25.75 20.15
N GLU A 89 3.86 24.55 20.38
CA GLU A 89 4.29 23.67 21.46
C GLU A 89 4.34 22.23 20.91
N ARG A 90 5.52 21.60 20.96
CA ARG A 90 5.64 20.18 20.60
C ARG A 90 4.94 19.32 21.66
N LYS A 91 3.94 18.55 21.25
CA LYS A 91 3.11 17.73 22.17
C LYS A 91 3.69 16.34 22.38
N ASP A 92 4.18 15.76 21.29
CA ASP A 92 4.78 14.43 21.26
C ASP A 92 5.79 14.36 20.11
N GLN A 93 6.24 13.15 19.77
CA GLN A 93 7.21 12.94 18.71
C GLN A 93 6.69 13.38 17.33
N ASN A 94 5.36 13.32 17.09
CA ASN A 94 4.74 13.51 15.78
C ASN A 94 3.89 14.78 15.68
N SER A 95 3.68 15.54 16.76
CA SER A 95 2.68 16.59 16.74
C SER A 95 3.09 17.90 17.43
N TRP A 96 2.57 19.01 16.89
CA TRP A 96 2.77 20.39 17.37
C TRP A 96 1.44 21.09 17.53
N LYS A 97 1.13 21.57 18.73
CA LYS A 97 0.01 22.47 18.97
C LYS A 97 0.35 23.88 18.48
N VAL A 98 -0.52 24.47 17.69
CA VAL A 98 -0.40 25.83 17.16
C VAL A 98 -1.48 26.70 17.80
N TYR A 99 -1.08 27.80 18.40
CA TYR A 99 -1.98 28.77 19.03
C TYR A 99 -2.31 29.91 18.08
N ASN A 100 -3.47 30.54 18.23
CA ASN A 100 -3.98 31.56 17.33
C ASN A 100 -4.04 31.08 15.88
N ALA A 101 -4.61 29.89 15.70
CA ALA A 101 -4.57 29.15 14.44
C ALA A 101 -5.37 29.83 13.31
N SER A 102 -6.39 30.63 13.63
CA SER A 102 -7.11 31.45 12.65
C SER A 102 -6.22 32.49 11.93
N ALA A 103 -5.08 32.86 12.52
CA ALA A 103 -4.10 33.76 11.91
C ALA A 103 -3.07 33.08 11.02
N ILE A 104 -3.05 31.75 10.93
CA ILE A 104 -2.07 31.00 10.14
C ILE A 104 -2.10 31.46 8.69
N ALA A 105 -0.91 31.73 8.13
CA ALA A 105 -0.69 31.98 6.71
C ALA A 105 0.32 30.99 6.09
N GLY A 106 1.10 30.32 6.93
CA GLY A 106 2.04 29.30 6.50
C GLY A 106 2.90 28.78 7.64
N LEU A 107 3.71 27.78 7.32
CA LEU A 107 4.69 27.20 8.22
C LEU A 107 5.90 26.69 7.43
N SER A 108 7.01 26.47 8.12
CA SER A 108 8.22 25.88 7.55
C SER A 108 8.88 24.91 8.53
N TYR A 109 9.61 23.95 7.99
CA TYR A 109 10.41 23.00 8.74
C TYR A 109 11.50 22.39 7.88
N LEU A 110 12.43 21.67 8.52
CA LEU A 110 13.46 20.87 7.87
C LEU A 110 13.16 19.39 8.11
N VAL A 111 13.35 18.58 7.07
CA VAL A 111 13.19 17.12 7.11
C VAL A 111 14.56 16.48 6.92
N ASP A 112 14.96 15.59 7.82
CA ASP A 112 16.18 14.79 7.73
C ASP A 112 16.00 13.59 6.76
N ASP A 113 17.12 13.13 6.16
CA ASP A 113 17.15 11.83 5.46
C ASP A 113 16.91 10.70 6.47
N ALA A 114 15.83 9.95 6.28
CA ALA A 114 15.47 8.90 7.21
C ALA A 114 16.30 7.63 7.03
N TRP A 115 16.86 7.39 5.83
CA TRP A 115 17.61 6.16 5.56
C TRP A 115 18.99 6.17 6.20
N GLU A 116 19.64 7.32 6.34
CA GLU A 116 20.94 7.43 6.97
C GLU A 116 20.91 7.07 8.46
N THR A 117 19.84 7.43 9.15
CA THR A 117 19.67 7.19 10.58
C THR A 117 19.67 5.69 10.93
N PHE A 118 19.18 4.83 10.04
CA PHE A 118 18.98 3.40 10.30
C PHE A 118 19.98 2.48 9.60
N GLY A 119 20.79 2.99 8.68
CA GLY A 119 21.72 2.19 7.87
C GLY A 119 20.97 1.05 7.12
N TYR A 120 21.68 0.04 6.63
CA TYR A 120 21.09 -1.17 6.02
C TYR A 120 20.72 -2.26 7.04
N LYS A 121 20.62 -1.92 8.33
CA LYS A 121 20.16 -2.87 9.33
C LYS A 121 18.66 -3.08 9.14
N THR A 122 18.31 -4.25 8.63
CA THR A 122 16.94 -4.77 8.69
C THR A 122 16.60 -5.05 10.15
N GLY A 123 16.17 -4.02 10.87
CA GLY A 123 15.62 -4.18 12.22
C GLY A 123 14.11 -4.19 12.14
N ARG A 124 13.46 -5.06 12.91
CA ARG A 124 12.00 -5.04 13.06
C ARG A 124 11.55 -3.63 13.40
N GLY A 125 10.66 -3.05 12.58
CA GLY A 125 10.04 -1.75 12.82
C GLY A 125 10.55 -0.55 12.02
N PHE A 126 11.48 -0.71 11.05
CA PHE A 126 11.80 0.33 10.10
C PHE A 126 11.67 -0.16 8.66
N TYR A 127 10.73 0.44 7.94
CA TYR A 127 10.43 0.13 6.54
C TYR A 127 10.92 1.29 5.68
N ARG A 128 11.97 1.06 4.88
CA ARG A 128 12.54 2.10 4.01
C ARG A 128 11.58 2.54 2.92
N SER A 129 10.77 1.63 2.40
CA SER A 129 9.71 1.94 1.42
C SER A 129 8.70 2.98 1.92
N ALA A 130 8.58 3.17 3.24
CA ALA A 130 7.75 4.19 3.85
C ALA A 130 8.48 5.49 4.20
N ALA A 131 9.79 5.60 3.93
CA ALA A 131 10.62 6.71 4.38
C ALA A 131 11.36 7.41 3.23
N SER A 132 11.57 8.72 3.35
CA SER A 132 12.29 9.50 2.33
C SER A 132 13.79 9.41 2.49
N SER A 133 14.48 9.48 1.33
CA SER A 133 15.94 9.57 1.24
C SER A 133 16.36 10.60 0.19
N PHE A 134 17.47 11.28 0.46
CA PHE A 134 17.99 12.38 -0.36
C PHE A 134 19.45 12.13 -0.71
N SER A 135 19.79 12.28 -1.99
CA SER A 135 21.18 12.27 -2.44
C SER A 135 21.37 13.32 -3.55
N ASP A 136 22.63 13.56 -3.96
CA ASP A 136 22.92 14.49 -5.04
C ASP A 136 22.30 14.09 -6.39
N SER A 137 22.03 12.81 -6.59
CA SER A 137 21.60 12.25 -7.89
C SER A 137 20.19 11.67 -7.89
N SER A 138 19.61 11.41 -6.71
CA SER A 138 18.29 10.81 -6.58
C SER A 138 17.60 11.20 -5.28
N PHE A 139 16.28 11.22 -5.33
CA PHE A 139 15.45 11.50 -4.15
C PHE A 139 14.29 10.51 -4.15
N VAL A 140 14.14 9.79 -3.06
CA VAL A 140 12.94 9.03 -2.76
C VAL A 140 12.10 9.89 -1.82
N LEU A 141 10.98 10.38 -2.32
CA LEU A 141 10.08 11.25 -1.58
C LEU A 141 8.82 10.46 -1.23
N THR A 142 8.72 10.01 0.01
CA THR A 142 7.49 9.44 0.54
C THR A 142 6.70 10.54 1.25
N PRO A 143 5.51 10.93 0.75
CA PRO A 143 4.83 12.13 1.24
C PRO A 143 4.50 12.12 2.72
N ASN A 144 4.25 10.95 3.31
CA ASN A 144 4.01 10.76 4.75
C ASN A 144 5.20 11.19 5.63
N SER A 145 6.43 11.08 5.13
CA SER A 145 7.63 11.49 5.86
C SER A 145 8.03 12.94 5.61
N LEU A 146 7.46 13.57 4.54
CA LEU A 146 7.80 14.92 4.13
C LEU A 146 6.74 15.96 4.51
N PHE A 147 5.46 15.60 4.37
CA PHE A 147 4.35 16.54 4.47
C PHE A 147 3.45 16.14 5.64
N GLY A 148 3.31 17.02 6.60
CA GLY A 148 2.36 16.84 7.69
C GLY A 148 0.97 17.36 7.31
N TYR A 149 0.06 17.36 8.26
CA TYR A 149 -1.33 17.82 8.09
C TYR A 149 -1.87 18.41 9.39
N PHE A 150 -2.91 19.24 9.29
CA PHE A 150 -3.67 19.66 10.47
C PHE A 150 -4.71 18.60 10.81
N ARG A 151 -4.73 18.13 12.06
CA ARG A 151 -5.71 17.13 12.55
C ARG A 151 -7.14 17.64 12.31
N GLY A 152 -7.98 16.79 11.70
CA GLY A 152 -9.35 17.15 11.28
C GLY A 152 -9.44 17.90 9.94
N HIS A 153 -8.32 18.08 9.23
CA HIS A 153 -8.27 18.79 7.96
C HIS A 153 -7.53 18.00 6.85
N THR A 154 -7.68 16.69 6.84
CA THR A 154 -7.07 15.79 5.83
C THR A 154 -7.77 15.82 4.48
N ASP A 155 -9.04 16.26 4.41
CA ASP A 155 -9.89 16.19 3.21
C ASP A 155 -9.75 17.37 2.25
N HIS A 156 -8.80 18.28 2.52
CA HIS A 156 -8.59 19.44 1.67
C HIS A 156 -7.64 19.15 0.51
N PRO A 157 -7.82 19.84 -0.65
CA PRO A 157 -6.91 19.74 -1.78
C PRO A 157 -5.48 20.14 -1.46
N ILE A 158 -4.54 19.45 -2.11
CA ILE A 158 -3.11 19.64 -1.91
C ILE A 158 -2.42 19.90 -3.24
N GLU A 159 -1.56 20.91 -3.27
CA GLU A 159 -0.64 21.23 -4.34
C GLU A 159 0.79 21.10 -3.79
N VAL A 160 1.64 20.34 -4.46
CA VAL A 160 3.06 20.22 -4.07
C VAL A 160 3.93 20.74 -5.20
N SER A 161 4.67 21.79 -4.93
CA SER A 161 5.63 22.40 -5.86
C SER A 161 7.05 21.96 -5.51
N VAL A 162 7.72 21.27 -6.44
CA VAL A 162 9.08 20.78 -6.26
C VAL A 162 10.02 21.46 -7.28
N ARG A 163 10.99 22.25 -6.80
CA ARG A 163 12.10 22.73 -7.62
C ARG A 163 13.16 21.65 -7.73
N LYS A 164 13.65 21.39 -8.94
CA LYS A 164 14.56 20.28 -9.24
C LYS A 164 15.70 20.65 -10.18
N GLY A 165 16.69 19.78 -10.28
CA GLY A 165 17.66 19.79 -11.37
C GLY A 165 16.97 19.52 -12.71
N ILE A 166 17.47 20.13 -13.80
CA ILE A 166 16.86 20.06 -15.13
C ILE A 166 16.83 18.63 -15.71
N ASN A 167 17.75 17.78 -15.25
CA ASN A 167 17.88 16.40 -15.73
C ASN A 167 17.06 15.39 -14.90
N LEU A 168 16.47 15.82 -13.79
CA LEU A 168 15.70 14.93 -12.92
C LEU A 168 14.28 14.75 -13.46
N TYR A 169 13.85 13.49 -13.51
CA TYR A 169 12.50 13.06 -13.88
C TYR A 169 11.74 12.60 -12.63
N PRO A 170 10.50 13.07 -12.40
CA PRO A 170 9.65 12.62 -11.32
C PRO A 170 8.84 11.40 -11.75
N ALA A 171 9.21 10.21 -11.30
CA ALA A 171 8.39 9.01 -11.43
C ALA A 171 7.38 8.95 -10.29
N THR A 172 6.09 8.89 -10.60
CA THR A 172 4.97 8.81 -9.63
C THR A 172 3.66 8.63 -10.37
N SER A 173 2.65 8.08 -9.71
CA SER A 173 1.27 7.99 -10.21
C SER A 173 0.44 9.26 -9.95
N LEU A 174 0.95 10.22 -9.16
CA LEU A 174 0.27 11.50 -8.95
C LEU A 174 0.08 12.28 -10.25
N LYS A 175 -1.09 12.92 -10.36
CA LYS A 175 -1.33 13.92 -11.41
C LYS A 175 -0.31 15.05 -11.28
N LYS A 176 0.40 15.33 -12.39
CA LYS A 176 1.50 16.29 -12.39
C LYS A 176 1.51 17.19 -13.59
N THR A 177 2.06 18.40 -13.43
CA THR A 177 2.50 19.30 -14.49
C THR A 177 4.00 19.49 -14.39
N GLN A 178 4.74 19.13 -15.43
CA GLN A 178 6.20 19.19 -15.45
C GLN A 178 6.68 20.44 -16.17
N LYS A 179 7.67 21.12 -15.59
CA LYS A 179 8.44 22.20 -16.21
C LYS A 179 9.92 21.85 -16.12
N LEU A 180 10.76 22.59 -16.81
CA LEU A 180 12.20 22.31 -16.91
C LEU A 180 12.87 22.16 -15.55
N ASN A 181 12.56 23.03 -14.59
CA ASN A 181 13.21 23.11 -13.28
C ASN A 181 12.23 23.09 -12.09
N GLN A 182 10.97 22.78 -12.35
CA GLN A 182 9.91 22.74 -11.35
C GLN A 182 8.78 21.80 -11.79
N ASP A 183 8.30 21.00 -10.87
CA ASP A 183 7.11 20.17 -11.08
C ASP A 183 6.03 20.60 -10.10
N LEU A 184 4.78 20.41 -10.50
CA LEU A 184 3.60 20.67 -9.67
C LEU A 184 2.74 19.41 -9.64
N PHE A 185 2.48 18.89 -8.44
CA PHE A 185 1.65 17.71 -8.18
C PHE A 185 0.35 18.12 -7.51
N PHE A 186 -0.70 17.32 -7.76
CA PHE A 186 -2.04 17.57 -7.26
C PHE A 186 -2.62 16.33 -6.62
N ALA A 187 -3.07 16.45 -5.37
CA ALA A 187 -3.84 15.44 -4.68
C ALA A 187 -5.18 16.02 -4.21
N LYS A 188 -6.23 15.20 -4.23
CA LYS A 188 -7.58 15.60 -3.78
C LYS A 188 -7.62 15.84 -2.27
N ASN A 189 -6.80 15.11 -1.52
CA ASN A 189 -6.72 15.13 -0.06
C ASN A 189 -5.38 14.55 0.43
N TYR A 190 -5.18 14.52 1.74
CA TYR A 190 -3.96 14.01 2.35
C TYR A 190 -3.75 12.50 2.13
N HIS A 191 -4.84 11.71 2.15
CA HIS A 191 -4.77 10.26 1.90
C HIS A 191 -4.23 9.96 0.50
N GLN A 192 -4.73 10.65 -0.54
CA GLN A 192 -4.19 10.51 -1.89
C GLN A 192 -2.75 10.99 -2.02
N LEU A 193 -2.33 12.02 -1.25
CA LEU A 193 -0.95 12.45 -1.27
C LEU A 193 -0.02 11.38 -0.70
N VAL A 194 -0.34 10.83 0.48
CA VAL A 194 0.44 9.78 1.15
C VAL A 194 0.55 8.52 0.32
N ASP A 195 -0.52 8.19 -0.40
CA ASP A 195 -0.62 7.02 -1.28
C ASP A 195 0.19 7.14 -2.61
N ASN A 196 1.04 8.16 -2.74
CA ASN A 196 1.75 8.38 -4.00
C ASN A 196 3.20 8.85 -3.78
N PRO A 197 4.14 7.92 -3.57
CA PRO A 197 5.56 8.24 -3.52
C PRO A 197 6.08 8.77 -4.86
N ILE A 198 7.20 9.49 -4.80
CA ILE A 198 7.85 10.10 -5.95
C ILE A 198 9.33 9.74 -5.93
N ILE A 199 9.86 9.17 -7.00
CA ILE A 199 11.30 9.06 -7.21
C ILE A 199 11.74 10.13 -8.18
N TYR A 200 12.68 10.98 -7.78
CA TYR A 200 13.41 11.87 -8.67
C TYR A 200 14.79 11.29 -8.98
N ALA A 201 15.04 11.03 -10.25
CA ALA A 201 16.33 10.53 -10.74
C ALA A 201 16.52 10.91 -12.21
N LEU A 202 17.66 10.54 -12.81
CA LEU A 202 17.79 10.49 -14.27
C LEU A 202 16.75 9.50 -14.82
N PRO A 203 16.08 9.82 -15.94
CA PRO A 203 15.01 8.98 -16.45
C PRO A 203 15.52 7.60 -16.90
N ASP A 204 15.00 6.56 -16.26
CA ASP A 204 15.14 5.16 -16.68
C ASP A 204 13.74 4.52 -16.55
N THR A 205 12.95 4.63 -17.61
CA THR A 205 11.55 4.21 -17.64
C THR A 205 11.23 3.33 -18.83
N THR A 206 10.38 2.32 -18.61
CA THR A 206 9.86 1.46 -19.68
C THR A 206 8.35 1.28 -19.51
N LEU A 207 7.58 1.44 -20.57
CA LEU A 207 6.13 1.28 -20.57
C LEU A 207 5.71 -0.10 -21.09
N ILE A 208 4.93 -0.82 -20.28
CA ILE A 208 4.25 -2.05 -20.69
C ILE A 208 2.79 -1.70 -20.97
N LYS A 209 2.31 -2.03 -22.15
CA LYS A 209 0.88 -1.90 -22.50
C LYS A 209 0.21 -3.26 -22.41
N LEU A 210 -0.87 -3.33 -21.67
CA LEU A 210 -1.77 -4.47 -21.53
C LEU A 210 -3.18 -4.05 -21.96
N PRO A 211 -4.09 -4.97 -22.25
CA PRO A 211 -5.48 -4.63 -22.53
C PRO A 211 -6.11 -3.84 -21.37
N GLY A 212 -6.49 -2.59 -21.63
CA GLY A 212 -7.14 -1.72 -20.63
C GLY A 212 -6.21 -1.10 -19.58
N THR A 213 -4.91 -1.47 -19.55
CA THR A 213 -3.99 -1.01 -18.50
C THR A 213 -2.64 -0.63 -19.10
N SER A 214 -2.05 0.44 -18.60
CA SER A 214 -0.65 0.81 -18.86
C SER A 214 0.18 0.69 -17.59
N VAL A 215 1.33 0.02 -17.65
CA VAL A 215 2.23 -0.17 -16.51
C VAL A 215 3.57 0.48 -16.82
N GLU A 216 3.95 1.49 -16.04
CA GLU A 216 5.26 2.14 -16.11
C GLU A 216 6.22 1.44 -15.14
N ILE A 217 7.39 1.06 -15.64
CA ILE A 217 8.52 0.60 -14.83
C ILE A 217 9.50 1.75 -14.76
N ALA A 218 9.61 2.39 -13.61
CA ALA A 218 10.51 3.51 -13.38
C ALA A 218 11.59 3.09 -12.38
N CYS A 219 12.84 3.12 -12.83
CA CYS A 219 13.98 2.61 -12.07
C CYS A 219 15.00 3.71 -11.78
N TYR A 220 15.66 3.56 -10.65
CA TYR A 220 16.93 4.17 -10.36
C TYR A 220 17.90 3.11 -9.82
N SER A 221 19.14 3.15 -10.28
CA SER A 221 20.21 2.29 -9.74
C SER A 221 21.43 3.11 -9.36
N THR A 222 21.93 2.92 -8.14
CA THR A 222 23.19 3.56 -7.69
C THR A 222 24.42 3.12 -8.48
N SER A 223 24.29 2.07 -9.30
CA SER A 223 25.32 1.65 -10.25
C SER A 223 25.46 2.59 -11.47
N GLY A 224 24.50 3.50 -11.68
CA GLY A 224 24.40 4.36 -12.86
C GLY A 224 23.94 3.65 -14.14
N LYS A 225 23.60 2.36 -14.10
CA LYS A 225 23.09 1.62 -15.26
C LYS A 225 21.56 1.68 -15.31
N ALA A 226 21.03 1.81 -16.53
CA ALA A 226 19.63 1.65 -16.79
C ALA A 226 19.22 0.17 -16.69
N ILE A 227 18.12 -0.12 -15.97
CA ILE A 227 17.64 -1.48 -15.71
C ILE A 227 16.14 -1.65 -16.01
N SER A 228 15.42 -0.57 -16.28
CA SER A 228 13.95 -0.62 -16.44
C SER A 228 13.50 -1.54 -17.55
N LYS A 229 14.26 -1.60 -18.66
CA LYS A 229 13.94 -2.47 -19.81
C LYS A 229 14.06 -3.95 -19.44
N ASP A 230 15.15 -4.34 -18.79
CA ASP A 230 15.37 -5.73 -18.37
C ASP A 230 14.32 -6.19 -17.36
N ILE A 231 13.97 -5.32 -16.41
CA ILE A 231 12.89 -5.59 -15.45
C ILE A 231 11.54 -5.69 -16.17
N ALA A 232 11.22 -4.77 -17.07
CA ALA A 232 9.97 -4.79 -17.82
C ALA A 232 9.80 -6.05 -18.67
N GLU A 233 10.87 -6.53 -19.32
CA GLU A 233 10.86 -7.78 -20.08
C GLU A 233 10.58 -8.97 -19.18
N TYR A 234 11.13 -8.98 -17.96
CA TYR A 234 10.97 -10.06 -17.00
C TYR A 234 9.59 -10.09 -16.35
N ILE A 235 9.04 -8.95 -15.92
CA ILE A 235 7.74 -8.92 -15.24
C ILE A 235 6.54 -8.88 -16.21
N ARG A 236 6.75 -8.64 -17.50
CA ARG A 236 5.66 -8.67 -18.50
C ARG A 236 4.88 -10.00 -18.49
N PRO A 237 5.49 -11.19 -18.51
CA PRO A 237 4.76 -12.47 -18.41
C PRO A 237 3.96 -12.58 -17.11
N LEU A 238 4.48 -12.07 -15.99
CA LEU A 238 3.79 -12.00 -14.72
C LEU A 238 2.51 -11.17 -14.81
N LEU A 239 2.60 -9.94 -15.33
CA LEU A 239 1.45 -9.05 -15.49
C LEU A 239 0.40 -9.60 -16.47
N MET A 240 0.83 -10.27 -17.52
CA MET A 240 -0.08 -10.98 -18.45
C MET A 240 -0.82 -12.14 -17.73
N SER A 241 -0.11 -12.86 -16.88
CA SER A 241 -0.70 -13.93 -16.07
C SER A 241 -1.67 -13.40 -15.02
N GLN A 242 -1.36 -12.29 -14.36
CA GLN A 242 -2.28 -11.61 -13.45
C GLN A 242 -3.55 -11.15 -14.19
N SER A 243 -3.39 -10.57 -15.38
CA SER A 243 -4.52 -10.18 -16.21
C SER A 243 -5.40 -11.40 -16.57
N LYS A 244 -4.78 -12.51 -17.03
CA LYS A 244 -5.49 -13.77 -17.33
C LYS A 244 -6.20 -14.33 -16.09
N TYR A 245 -5.53 -14.32 -14.94
CA TYR A 245 -6.07 -14.79 -13.65
C TYR A 245 -7.30 -13.97 -13.23
N LEU A 246 -7.30 -12.67 -13.49
CA LEU A 246 -8.39 -11.74 -13.20
C LEU A 246 -9.35 -11.55 -14.39
N ASN A 247 -9.61 -12.61 -15.15
CA ASN A 247 -10.57 -12.63 -16.25
C ASN A 247 -10.28 -11.59 -17.35
N ASN A 248 -9.00 -11.32 -17.62
CA ASN A 248 -8.48 -10.33 -18.57
C ASN A 248 -8.87 -8.86 -18.25
N LYS A 249 -9.17 -8.58 -16.99
CA LYS A 249 -9.50 -7.23 -16.53
C LYS A 249 -8.70 -6.92 -15.27
N LEU A 250 -7.64 -6.14 -15.40
CA LEU A 250 -6.90 -5.62 -14.25
C LEU A 250 -7.74 -4.54 -13.53
N PRO A 251 -7.60 -4.40 -12.20
CA PRO A 251 -8.42 -3.47 -11.41
C PRO A 251 -8.06 -1.99 -11.60
N VAL A 252 -6.94 -1.71 -12.29
CA VAL A 252 -6.42 -0.35 -12.53
C VAL A 252 -6.17 -0.13 -14.03
N ASP A 253 -6.38 1.09 -14.51
CA ASP A 253 -6.07 1.52 -15.89
C ASP A 253 -4.63 2.00 -16.06
N HIS A 254 -3.99 2.37 -14.95
CA HIS A 254 -2.60 2.80 -14.88
C HIS A 254 -1.96 2.29 -13.59
N TYR A 255 -0.69 1.84 -13.68
CA TYR A 255 0.12 1.44 -12.54
C TYR A 255 1.60 1.79 -12.75
N THR A 256 2.30 2.16 -11.68
CA THR A 256 3.73 2.49 -11.74
C THR A 256 4.53 1.66 -10.73
N PHE A 257 5.46 0.85 -11.21
CA PHE A 257 6.49 0.28 -10.35
C PHE A 257 7.62 1.29 -10.18
N LEU A 258 7.78 1.80 -8.98
CA LEU A 258 8.86 2.70 -8.58
C LEU A 258 9.97 1.86 -7.95
N ILE A 259 11.07 1.67 -8.64
CA ILE A 259 12.12 0.73 -8.23
C ILE A 259 13.41 1.49 -7.93
N TYR A 260 13.84 1.44 -6.69
CA TYR A 260 15.12 1.97 -6.25
C TYR A 260 16.08 0.81 -5.96
N HIS A 261 17.07 0.66 -6.83
CA HIS A 261 18.12 -0.35 -6.68
C HIS A 261 19.37 0.28 -6.08
N ASN A 262 19.75 -0.17 -4.89
CA ASN A 262 20.99 0.17 -4.23
C ASN A 262 21.97 -1.00 -4.35
N LEU A 263 23.16 -0.71 -4.89
CA LEU A 263 24.16 -1.71 -5.20
C LEU A 263 24.77 -2.28 -3.92
N ALA A 264 24.54 -3.57 -3.67
CA ALA A 264 25.26 -4.33 -2.66
C ALA A 264 26.59 -4.88 -3.20
N PRO A 265 27.61 -5.03 -2.37
CA PRO A 265 28.92 -5.52 -2.81
C PRO A 265 28.88 -7.00 -3.24
N ASP A 266 28.01 -7.79 -2.64
CA ASP A 266 27.89 -9.23 -2.89
C ASP A 266 26.46 -9.75 -2.55
N LYS A 267 26.27 -11.07 -2.61
CA LYS A 267 24.99 -11.75 -2.34
C LYS A 267 24.78 -12.15 -0.87
N SER A 268 25.65 -11.75 0.04
CA SER A 268 25.55 -12.14 1.46
C SER A 268 24.44 -11.43 2.21
N HIS A 269 23.99 -10.27 1.68
CA HIS A 269 22.96 -9.44 2.28
C HIS A 269 22.00 -8.94 1.20
N LEU A 270 21.06 -9.80 0.77
CA LEU A 270 20.02 -9.42 -0.16
C LEU A 270 18.83 -8.87 0.64
N VAL A 271 18.37 -7.67 0.30
CA VAL A 271 17.18 -7.06 0.89
C VAL A 271 16.27 -6.60 -0.24
N GLY A 272 15.02 -7.05 -0.20
CA GLY A 272 13.91 -6.52 -0.98
C GLY A 272 12.83 -6.05 -0.02
N ASP A 273 12.29 -4.86 -0.26
CA ASP A 273 11.21 -4.24 0.50
C ASP A 273 10.23 -3.61 -0.49
N GLY A 274 8.93 -3.80 -0.28
CA GLY A 274 7.86 -3.25 -1.10
C GLY A 274 6.82 -2.55 -0.22
N LEU A 275 6.11 -1.60 -0.80
CA LEU A 275 4.95 -0.98 -0.19
C LEU A 275 3.92 -0.69 -1.27
N GLU A 276 2.74 -1.22 -1.06
CA GLU A 276 1.59 -1.07 -1.93
C GLU A 276 1.01 0.35 -1.91
N HIS A 277 0.51 0.79 -3.07
CA HIS A 277 -0.25 2.01 -3.27
C HIS A 277 -1.32 1.79 -4.33
N SER A 278 -2.38 2.59 -4.34
CA SER A 278 -3.54 2.40 -5.24
C SER A 278 -3.18 2.29 -6.72
N ASN A 279 -2.18 3.04 -7.17
CA ASN A 279 -1.74 3.05 -8.57
C ASN A 279 -0.23 2.91 -8.73
N SER A 280 0.48 2.50 -7.69
CA SER A 280 1.92 2.27 -7.74
C SER A 280 2.37 1.34 -6.63
N THR A 281 3.60 0.87 -6.71
CA THR A 281 4.33 0.32 -5.57
C THR A 281 5.73 0.90 -5.55
N LEU A 282 6.27 1.16 -4.36
CA LEU A 282 7.66 1.52 -4.16
C LEU A 282 8.44 0.27 -3.75
N ILE A 283 9.35 -0.17 -4.60
CA ILE A 283 10.20 -1.34 -4.36
C ILE A 283 11.65 -0.88 -4.14
N LEU A 284 12.23 -1.30 -3.04
CA LEU A 284 13.62 -1.05 -2.69
C LEU A 284 14.41 -2.35 -2.76
N LEU A 285 15.47 -2.35 -3.54
CA LEU A 285 16.33 -3.51 -3.73
C LEU A 285 17.75 -3.15 -3.26
N TYR A 286 18.30 -3.88 -2.29
CA TYR A 286 19.70 -3.82 -1.92
C TYR A 286 20.36 -5.15 -2.30
N MET A 287 21.02 -5.18 -3.46
CA MET A 287 21.60 -6.40 -4.03
C MET A 287 22.64 -6.07 -5.08
N PRO A 288 23.53 -7.03 -5.47
CA PRO A 288 24.45 -6.84 -6.59
C PRO A 288 23.70 -6.53 -7.89
N LEU A 289 24.33 -5.83 -8.81
CA LEU A 289 23.83 -5.61 -10.16
C LEU A 289 24.01 -6.88 -11.01
N ASP A 290 23.38 -7.94 -10.60
CA ASP A 290 23.22 -9.19 -11.33
C ASP A 290 21.74 -9.32 -11.69
N ILE A 291 21.45 -9.23 -12.99
CA ILE A 291 20.06 -9.18 -13.47
C ILE A 291 19.26 -10.42 -13.06
N GLU A 292 19.89 -11.58 -12.96
CA GLU A 292 19.19 -12.79 -12.51
C GLU A 292 18.83 -12.72 -11.02
N THR A 293 19.72 -12.21 -10.18
CA THR A 293 19.43 -11.97 -8.77
C THR A 293 18.29 -10.93 -8.61
N ILE A 294 18.31 -9.85 -9.39
CA ILE A 294 17.24 -8.85 -9.39
C ILE A 294 15.90 -9.50 -9.80
N ARG A 295 15.90 -10.28 -10.87
CA ARG A 295 14.71 -10.98 -11.38
C ARG A 295 14.08 -11.90 -10.34
N GLN A 296 14.89 -12.73 -9.69
CA GLN A 296 14.42 -13.68 -8.68
C GLN A 296 13.78 -12.99 -7.48
N ASN A 297 14.31 -11.83 -7.06
CA ASN A 297 13.78 -11.09 -5.92
C ASN A 297 12.57 -10.22 -6.29
N ILE A 298 12.58 -9.56 -7.46
CA ILE A 298 11.51 -8.63 -7.83
C ILE A 298 10.21 -9.34 -8.19
N TYR A 299 10.27 -10.60 -8.67
CA TYR A 299 9.10 -11.32 -9.15
C TYR A 299 8.03 -11.49 -8.07
N GLY A 300 8.43 -12.02 -6.91
CA GLY A 300 7.53 -12.21 -5.77
C GLY A 300 6.98 -10.89 -5.26
N ILE A 301 7.86 -9.89 -5.05
CA ILE A 301 7.47 -8.57 -4.55
C ILE A 301 6.49 -7.92 -5.54
N ALA A 302 6.84 -7.81 -6.82
CA ALA A 302 5.97 -7.19 -7.82
C ALA A 302 4.61 -7.88 -7.97
N SER A 303 4.56 -9.21 -7.81
CA SER A 303 3.31 -9.96 -7.84
C SER A 303 2.44 -9.67 -6.62
N HIS A 304 3.03 -9.71 -5.44
CA HIS A 304 2.37 -9.47 -4.16
C HIS A 304 1.78 -8.04 -4.13
N GLU A 305 2.64 -7.05 -4.34
CA GLU A 305 2.25 -5.64 -4.30
C GLU A 305 1.16 -5.28 -5.33
N PHE A 306 1.21 -5.90 -6.52
CA PHE A 306 0.18 -5.65 -7.51
C PHE A 306 -1.18 -6.25 -7.10
N PHE A 307 -1.21 -7.41 -6.42
CA PHE A 307 -2.46 -8.00 -5.94
C PHE A 307 -3.12 -7.19 -4.82
N HIS A 308 -2.39 -6.32 -4.11
CA HIS A 308 -2.98 -5.36 -3.19
C HIS A 308 -3.97 -4.39 -3.87
N THR A 309 -3.92 -4.24 -5.20
CA THR A 309 -4.96 -3.51 -5.94
C THR A 309 -6.36 -4.12 -5.80
N LEU A 310 -6.46 -5.41 -5.42
CA LEU A 310 -7.73 -6.06 -5.08
C LEU A 310 -8.10 -5.80 -3.61
N MET A 311 -7.15 -5.98 -2.68
CA MET A 311 -7.32 -5.80 -1.24
C MET A 311 -5.98 -5.46 -0.57
N PRO A 312 -5.88 -4.44 0.28
CA PRO A 312 -6.98 -3.62 0.80
C PRO A 312 -7.37 -2.43 -0.10
N LEU A 313 -6.74 -2.21 -1.26
CA LEU A 313 -6.95 -0.98 -2.04
C LEU A 313 -8.29 -0.97 -2.80
N GLY A 314 -8.77 -2.14 -3.26
CA GLY A 314 -10.07 -2.29 -3.92
C GLY A 314 -11.19 -2.68 -2.96
N LEU A 315 -10.95 -3.68 -2.11
CA LEU A 315 -11.86 -4.16 -1.06
C LEU A 315 -11.23 -3.85 0.29
N HIS A 316 -11.78 -2.91 1.05
CA HIS A 316 -11.22 -2.41 2.29
C HIS A 316 -12.29 -2.10 3.34
N SER A 317 -11.86 -2.05 4.60
CA SER A 317 -12.72 -1.71 5.73
C SER A 317 -12.83 -0.19 5.94
N GLU A 318 -13.82 0.22 6.76
CA GLU A 318 -13.97 1.62 7.19
C GLU A 318 -12.74 2.14 7.93
N GLU A 319 -12.00 1.28 8.64
CA GLU A 319 -10.77 1.62 9.34
C GLU A 319 -9.65 2.05 8.38
N ILE A 320 -9.61 1.46 7.17
CA ILE A 320 -8.65 1.85 6.12
C ILE A 320 -9.12 3.10 5.39
N GLU A 321 -10.42 3.20 5.04
CA GLU A 321 -10.97 4.39 4.38
C GLU A 321 -10.79 5.66 5.23
N ASN A 322 -11.04 5.54 6.54
CA ASN A 322 -10.97 6.65 7.51
C ASN A 322 -9.71 6.59 8.38
N TYR A 323 -8.57 6.26 7.79
CA TYR A 323 -7.34 5.98 8.51
C TYR A 323 -6.83 7.18 9.31
N ASP A 324 -6.66 7.00 10.64
CA ASP A 324 -5.98 7.97 11.50
C ASP A 324 -4.49 7.63 11.58
N TYR A 325 -3.65 8.49 11.02
CA TYR A 325 -2.21 8.29 10.93
C TYR A 325 -1.46 8.33 12.28
N ASN A 326 -2.12 8.76 13.36
CA ASN A 326 -1.52 8.84 14.69
C ASN A 326 -2.13 7.89 15.71
N GLU A 327 -3.41 7.55 15.52
CA GLU A 327 -4.18 6.65 16.40
C GLU A 327 -5.01 5.67 15.54
N PRO A 328 -4.35 4.82 14.70
CA PRO A 328 -5.08 3.94 13.79
C PRO A 328 -5.88 2.90 14.55
N LYS A 329 -7.03 2.57 13.98
CA LYS A 329 -7.76 1.36 14.30
C LYS A 329 -7.40 0.32 13.26
N PHE A 330 -7.02 -0.87 13.68
CA PHE A 330 -6.73 -1.97 12.78
C PHE A 330 -7.99 -2.78 12.48
N SER A 331 -8.11 -3.21 11.24
CA SER A 331 -9.15 -4.14 10.81
C SER A 331 -8.82 -5.56 11.28
N LYS A 332 -9.84 -6.36 11.61
CA LYS A 332 -9.68 -7.79 11.92
C LYS A 332 -9.37 -8.65 10.69
N HIS A 333 -9.11 -8.04 9.53
CA HIS A 333 -9.00 -8.70 8.24
C HIS A 333 -7.60 -8.64 7.60
N LEU A 334 -6.54 -8.40 8.39
CA LEU A 334 -5.16 -8.45 7.90
C LEU A 334 -4.81 -9.82 7.29
N TRP A 335 -5.36 -10.91 7.83
CA TRP A 335 -5.27 -12.25 7.26
C TRP A 335 -5.81 -12.34 5.82
N LEU A 336 -6.78 -11.48 5.47
CA LEU A 336 -7.31 -11.35 4.12
C LEU A 336 -6.39 -10.45 3.28
N TYR A 337 -6.02 -9.28 3.79
CA TYR A 337 -5.23 -8.30 3.05
C TYR A 337 -3.87 -8.84 2.64
N GLU A 338 -3.16 -9.49 3.57
CA GLU A 338 -1.85 -10.06 3.32
C GLU A 338 -1.92 -11.54 2.92
N GLY A 339 -2.69 -12.32 3.67
CA GLY A 339 -2.75 -13.77 3.44
C GLY A 339 -3.40 -14.17 2.12
N MET A 340 -4.48 -13.50 1.67
CA MET A 340 -5.09 -13.76 0.38
C MET A 340 -4.20 -13.24 -0.76
N THR A 341 -3.59 -12.07 -0.59
CA THR A 341 -2.62 -11.51 -1.56
C THR A 341 -1.45 -12.46 -1.75
N GLU A 342 -0.91 -13.00 -0.67
CA GLU A 342 0.15 -14.01 -0.72
C GLU A 342 -0.32 -15.33 -1.34
N TYR A 343 -1.54 -15.77 -1.04
CA TYR A 343 -2.15 -16.94 -1.70
C TYR A 343 -2.27 -16.72 -3.22
N PHE A 344 -2.77 -15.57 -3.66
CA PHE A 344 -2.86 -15.26 -5.09
C PHE A 344 -1.51 -15.17 -5.77
N THR A 345 -0.50 -14.63 -5.08
CA THR A 345 0.88 -14.55 -5.58
C THR A 345 1.46 -15.94 -5.88
N MET A 346 1.15 -16.94 -5.05
CA MET A 346 1.61 -18.31 -5.30
C MET A 346 0.68 -19.15 -6.18
N HIS A 347 -0.64 -18.91 -6.15
CA HIS A 347 -1.64 -19.70 -6.92
C HIS A 347 -1.76 -19.24 -8.37
N MET A 348 -1.72 -17.94 -8.65
CA MET A 348 -1.85 -17.40 -10.00
C MET A 348 -0.85 -17.99 -10.99
N PRO A 349 0.45 -18.15 -10.67
CA PRO A 349 1.43 -18.71 -11.61
C PRO A 349 1.09 -20.14 -12.04
N VAL A 350 0.70 -21.03 -11.13
CA VAL A 350 0.31 -22.40 -11.49
C VAL A 350 -1.00 -22.42 -12.27
N LYS A 351 -2.01 -21.65 -11.85
CA LYS A 351 -3.32 -21.54 -12.50
C LYS A 351 -3.23 -21.01 -13.93
N THR A 352 -2.26 -20.20 -14.25
CA THR A 352 -2.07 -19.63 -15.59
C THR A 352 -1.05 -20.36 -16.44
N GLY A 353 -0.35 -21.38 -15.87
CA GLY A 353 0.67 -22.16 -16.54
C GLY A 353 2.04 -21.48 -16.57
N LEU A 354 2.29 -20.49 -15.72
CA LEU A 354 3.58 -19.79 -15.59
C LEU A 354 4.59 -20.58 -14.75
N THR A 355 4.09 -21.39 -13.80
CA THR A 355 4.87 -22.35 -13.03
C THR A 355 4.23 -23.73 -13.06
N THR A 356 4.97 -24.74 -12.60
CA THR A 356 4.48 -26.13 -12.52
C THR A 356 3.79 -26.39 -11.18
N GLU A 357 2.91 -27.40 -11.13
CA GLU A 357 2.32 -27.88 -9.87
C GLU A 357 3.40 -28.25 -8.83
N LYS A 358 4.49 -28.85 -9.27
CA LYS A 358 5.63 -29.22 -8.38
C LYS A 358 6.25 -28.01 -7.70
N GLU A 359 6.43 -26.92 -8.43
CA GLU A 359 6.96 -25.66 -7.87
C GLU A 359 5.96 -25.04 -6.90
N PHE A 360 4.67 -25.05 -7.24
CA PHE A 360 3.60 -24.59 -6.37
C PHE A 360 3.55 -25.39 -5.06
N PHE A 361 3.59 -26.72 -5.14
CA PHE A 361 3.62 -27.57 -3.94
C PHE A 361 4.84 -27.31 -3.08
N LYS A 362 6.01 -27.10 -3.69
CA LYS A 362 7.22 -26.74 -2.95
C LYS A 362 7.06 -25.42 -2.19
N THR A 363 6.34 -24.46 -2.76
CA THR A 363 6.05 -23.18 -2.08
C THR A 363 5.13 -23.41 -0.87
N ILE A 364 4.09 -24.24 -1.00
CA ILE A 364 3.20 -24.61 0.11
C ILE A 364 4.01 -25.33 1.22
N GLU A 365 4.86 -26.31 0.86
CA GLU A 365 5.72 -27.03 1.77
C GLU A 365 6.65 -26.09 2.57
N GLY A 366 7.20 -25.07 1.90
CA GLY A 366 7.99 -24.03 2.54
C GLY A 366 7.18 -23.25 3.59
N LYS A 367 5.99 -22.79 3.22
CA LYS A 367 5.10 -22.07 4.17
C LYS A 367 4.68 -22.93 5.34
N ILE A 368 4.40 -24.22 5.15
CA ILE A 368 4.11 -25.16 6.24
C ILE A 368 5.32 -25.29 7.18
N ALA A 369 6.52 -25.42 6.63
CA ALA A 369 7.74 -25.53 7.44
C ALA A 369 8.01 -24.25 8.25
N ASP A 370 7.93 -23.09 7.60
CA ASP A 370 8.20 -21.81 8.24
C ASP A 370 7.13 -21.42 9.28
N MET A 371 5.86 -21.82 9.06
CA MET A 371 4.77 -21.60 10.03
C MET A 371 5.02 -22.24 11.38
N HIS A 372 5.79 -23.32 11.44
CA HIS A 372 6.14 -23.99 12.73
C HIS A 372 7.02 -23.14 13.66
N GLU A 373 7.62 -22.05 13.15
CA GLU A 373 8.35 -21.08 13.98
C GLU A 373 7.42 -20.12 14.75
N PHE A 374 6.13 -20.13 14.42
CA PHE A 374 5.12 -19.24 14.98
C PHE A 374 4.07 -20.02 15.81
N LYS A 375 3.27 -19.30 16.60
CA LYS A 375 2.16 -19.89 17.36
C LYS A 375 1.11 -20.45 16.43
N THR A 376 0.79 -21.73 16.56
CA THR A 376 -0.23 -22.40 15.75
C THR A 376 -1.65 -22.18 16.26
N ASP A 377 -1.80 -21.92 17.57
CA ASP A 377 -3.05 -21.69 18.28
C ASP A 377 -3.46 -20.21 18.38
N LEU A 378 -2.95 -19.37 17.47
CA LEU A 378 -3.27 -17.96 17.38
C LEU A 378 -4.43 -17.71 16.40
N SER A 379 -5.46 -16.98 16.85
CA SER A 379 -6.51 -16.45 15.99
C SER A 379 -5.94 -15.43 14.98
N MET A 380 -6.32 -15.58 13.71
CA MET A 380 -5.89 -14.62 12.70
C MET A 380 -6.61 -13.28 12.83
N THR A 381 -7.81 -13.29 13.38
CA THR A 381 -8.57 -12.08 13.75
C THR A 381 -7.85 -11.30 14.85
N ASP A 382 -7.38 -12.01 15.88
CA ASP A 382 -6.62 -11.41 17.00
C ASP A 382 -5.30 -10.80 16.52
N LEU A 383 -4.55 -11.56 15.71
CA LEU A 383 -3.31 -11.06 15.11
C LEU A 383 -3.55 -9.83 14.24
N SER A 384 -4.66 -9.83 13.48
CA SER A 384 -5.04 -8.70 12.61
C SER A 384 -5.39 -7.44 13.41
N LEU A 385 -6.03 -7.57 14.57
CA LEU A 385 -6.40 -6.44 15.43
C LEU A 385 -5.20 -5.89 16.24
N HIS A 386 -4.19 -6.71 16.52
CA HIS A 386 -3.08 -6.36 17.40
C HIS A 386 -1.70 -6.57 16.75
N PRO A 387 -1.50 -6.16 15.48
CA PRO A 387 -0.26 -6.44 14.75
C PRO A 387 0.96 -5.73 15.37
N MET A 388 0.76 -4.59 16.04
CA MET A 388 1.84 -3.85 16.68
C MET A 388 2.31 -4.49 17.99
N GLU A 389 1.40 -5.09 18.73
CA GLU A 389 1.67 -5.80 19.99
C GLU A 389 2.23 -7.19 19.74
N MET A 390 1.85 -7.81 18.61
CA MET A 390 2.22 -9.17 18.23
C MET A 390 3.28 -9.20 17.11
N GLN A 391 4.26 -8.29 17.16
CA GLN A 391 5.30 -8.17 16.14
C GLN A 391 6.13 -9.44 15.91
N ASP A 392 6.30 -10.25 16.95
CA ASP A 392 6.96 -11.56 16.88
C ASP A 392 6.13 -12.61 16.12
N GLN A 393 4.80 -12.40 15.99
CA GLN A 393 3.87 -13.25 15.25
C GLN A 393 3.43 -12.67 13.91
N TYR A 394 3.78 -11.41 13.63
CA TYR A 394 3.28 -10.67 12.46
C TYR A 394 3.48 -11.42 11.14
N TYR A 395 4.67 -12.00 10.93
CA TYR A 395 4.97 -12.70 9.69
C TYR A 395 4.06 -13.92 9.43
N ASN A 396 3.36 -14.41 10.45
CA ASN A 396 2.40 -15.51 10.33
C ASN A 396 1.16 -15.14 9.50
N VAL A 397 0.87 -13.86 9.26
CA VAL A 397 -0.19 -13.43 8.33
C VAL A 397 0.11 -13.86 6.90
N TYR A 398 1.39 -13.90 6.50
CA TYR A 398 1.87 -14.35 5.18
C TYR A 398 1.99 -15.88 5.09
N LEU A 399 2.15 -16.56 6.21
CA LEU A 399 2.31 -18.03 6.26
C LEU A 399 0.95 -18.70 6.51
N LYS A 400 0.46 -18.64 7.75
CA LYS A 400 -0.85 -19.22 8.13
C LYS A 400 -1.98 -18.57 7.34
N GLY A 401 -1.92 -17.24 7.11
CA GLY A 401 -2.91 -16.53 6.32
C GLY A 401 -3.02 -17.07 4.89
N ALA A 402 -1.91 -17.30 4.19
CA ALA A 402 -1.93 -17.89 2.85
C ALA A 402 -2.46 -19.33 2.84
N LEU A 403 -2.09 -20.15 3.85
CA LEU A 403 -2.58 -21.53 3.97
C LEU A 403 -4.08 -21.60 4.31
N ILE A 404 -4.60 -20.68 5.12
CA ILE A 404 -6.04 -20.52 5.37
C ILE A 404 -6.76 -20.22 4.05
N ASN A 405 -6.23 -19.29 3.25
CA ASN A 405 -6.84 -18.90 1.99
C ASN A 405 -6.74 -20.01 0.92
N LEU A 406 -5.72 -20.85 0.96
CA LEU A 406 -5.65 -22.09 0.20
C LEU A 406 -6.79 -23.04 0.58
N CYS A 407 -7.00 -23.28 1.88
CA CYS A 407 -8.10 -24.12 2.36
C CYS A 407 -9.48 -23.52 2.03
N LEU A 408 -9.62 -22.19 2.11
CA LEU A 408 -10.82 -21.48 1.72
C LEU A 408 -11.14 -21.66 0.23
N ASP A 409 -10.12 -21.57 -0.64
CA ASP A 409 -10.30 -21.79 -2.09
C ASP A 409 -10.74 -23.23 -2.38
N LEU A 410 -10.09 -24.22 -1.75
CA LEU A 410 -10.50 -25.64 -1.90
C LEU A 410 -11.91 -25.90 -1.34
N LYS A 411 -12.26 -25.28 -0.19
CA LYS A 411 -13.61 -25.38 0.39
C LYS A 411 -14.68 -24.80 -0.52
N LEU A 412 -14.45 -23.64 -1.09
CA LEU A 412 -15.38 -23.03 -2.04
C LEU A 412 -15.56 -23.89 -3.30
N ARG A 413 -14.46 -24.44 -3.82
CA ARG A 413 -14.50 -25.37 -4.97
C ARG A 413 -15.20 -26.67 -4.66
N GLU A 414 -14.99 -27.24 -3.47
CA GLU A 414 -15.74 -28.40 -3.00
C GLU A 414 -17.25 -28.12 -3.03
N LEU A 415 -17.68 -27.00 -2.43
CA LEU A 415 -19.10 -26.63 -2.33
C LEU A 415 -19.75 -26.32 -3.69
N SER A 416 -18.99 -25.77 -4.62
CA SER A 416 -19.47 -25.37 -5.97
C SER A 416 -19.27 -26.43 -7.04
N GLY A 417 -18.71 -27.61 -6.71
CA GLY A 417 -18.33 -28.61 -7.73
C GLY A 417 -17.18 -28.16 -8.63
N GLY A 418 -16.31 -27.25 -8.16
CA GLY A 418 -15.10 -26.76 -8.83
C GLY A 418 -15.22 -25.37 -9.47
N GLU A 419 -16.44 -24.84 -9.61
CA GLU A 419 -16.70 -23.64 -10.43
C GLU A 419 -16.38 -22.30 -9.72
N TYR A 420 -16.44 -22.25 -8.38
CA TYR A 420 -16.29 -21.05 -7.58
C TYR A 420 -15.14 -21.21 -6.60
N GLY A 421 -14.20 -20.28 -6.59
CA GLY A 421 -13.05 -20.28 -5.69
C GLY A 421 -12.83 -18.95 -4.96
N ALA A 422 -11.74 -18.86 -4.22
CA ALA A 422 -11.41 -17.66 -3.43
C ALA A 422 -11.29 -16.38 -4.28
N LYS A 423 -10.72 -16.50 -5.49
CA LYS A 423 -10.66 -15.37 -6.43
C LYS A 423 -12.06 -14.86 -6.79
N ASP A 424 -12.99 -15.76 -7.05
CA ASP A 424 -14.35 -15.40 -7.45
C ASP A 424 -15.07 -14.71 -6.30
N LEU A 425 -14.92 -15.21 -5.07
CA LEU A 425 -15.42 -14.56 -3.86
C LEU A 425 -14.90 -13.12 -3.70
N ILE A 426 -13.60 -12.88 -3.90
CA ILE A 426 -13.04 -11.53 -3.79
C ILE A 426 -13.60 -10.61 -4.87
N LEU A 427 -13.69 -11.07 -6.12
CA LEU A 427 -14.25 -10.26 -7.20
C LEU A 427 -15.73 -9.94 -6.98
N ASP A 428 -16.51 -10.87 -6.43
CA ASP A 428 -17.92 -10.67 -6.10
C ASP A 428 -18.10 -9.70 -4.93
N LEU A 429 -17.26 -9.80 -3.89
CA LEU A 429 -17.23 -8.81 -2.79
C LEU A 429 -16.88 -7.42 -3.31
N MET A 430 -15.87 -7.28 -4.16
CA MET A 430 -15.55 -6.00 -4.81
C MET A 430 -16.71 -5.46 -5.63
N ALA A 431 -17.42 -6.31 -6.36
CA ALA A 431 -18.62 -5.94 -7.13
C ALA A 431 -19.79 -5.55 -6.20
N HIS A 432 -19.93 -6.22 -5.06
CA HIS A 432 -20.95 -5.92 -4.05
C HIS A 432 -20.73 -4.54 -3.42
N TYR A 433 -19.51 -4.25 -2.95
CA TYR A 433 -19.18 -2.99 -2.29
C TYR A 433 -18.94 -1.82 -3.26
N ARG A 434 -18.58 -2.08 -4.52
CA ARG A 434 -18.39 -1.07 -5.57
C ARG A 434 -17.43 0.06 -5.17
N GLY A 435 -16.33 -0.29 -4.53
CA GLY A 435 -15.32 0.65 -4.04
C GLY A 435 -15.73 1.42 -2.78
N LYS A 436 -16.82 1.07 -2.12
CA LYS A 436 -17.15 1.56 -0.80
C LYS A 436 -16.53 0.67 0.27
N PRO A 437 -16.14 1.21 1.42
CA PRO A 437 -15.62 0.41 2.51
C PRO A 437 -16.71 -0.51 3.07
N PHE A 438 -16.28 -1.64 3.60
CA PHE A 438 -17.15 -2.51 4.38
C PHE A 438 -17.03 -2.20 5.89
N GLU A 439 -18.11 -2.46 6.63
CA GLU A 439 -18.07 -2.45 8.09
C GLU A 439 -17.29 -3.68 8.58
N ASP A 440 -16.25 -3.48 9.37
CA ASP A 440 -15.29 -4.52 9.78
C ASP A 440 -15.96 -5.74 10.43
N ASP A 441 -17.03 -5.54 11.21
CA ASP A 441 -17.79 -6.61 11.85
C ASP A 441 -18.69 -7.41 10.89
N LYS A 442 -18.96 -6.89 9.70
CA LYS A 442 -19.92 -7.50 8.76
C LYS A 442 -19.29 -8.37 7.70
N LEU A 443 -17.99 -8.19 7.38
CA LEU A 443 -17.38 -8.87 6.24
C LEU A 443 -17.57 -10.39 6.28
N PHE A 444 -17.43 -11.03 7.43
CA PHE A 444 -17.61 -12.48 7.54
C PHE A 444 -19.03 -12.94 7.16
N SER A 445 -20.05 -12.20 7.59
CA SER A 445 -21.45 -12.50 7.18
C SER A 445 -21.67 -12.21 5.71
N GLU A 446 -21.08 -11.15 5.17
CA GLU A 446 -21.16 -10.80 3.74
C GLU A 446 -20.45 -11.85 2.85
N MET A 447 -19.32 -12.41 3.29
CA MET A 447 -18.67 -13.53 2.60
C MET A 447 -19.63 -14.72 2.42
N VAL A 448 -20.39 -15.07 3.47
CA VAL A 448 -21.39 -16.14 3.42
C VAL A 448 -22.55 -15.78 2.50
N ILE A 449 -23.06 -14.56 2.58
CA ILE A 449 -24.18 -14.08 1.77
C ILE A 449 -23.80 -14.01 0.28
N VAL A 450 -22.66 -13.39 -0.02
CA VAL A 450 -22.20 -13.14 -1.39
C VAL A 450 -21.81 -14.44 -2.09
N SER A 451 -21.15 -15.36 -1.39
CA SER A 451 -20.82 -16.69 -1.96
C SER A 451 -22.03 -17.60 -2.12
N GLY A 452 -23.08 -17.41 -1.32
CA GLY A 452 -24.24 -18.30 -1.27
C GLY A 452 -23.97 -19.64 -0.56
N PHE A 453 -22.86 -19.81 0.14
CA PHE A 453 -22.48 -21.03 0.85
C PHE A 453 -22.52 -20.85 2.37
N PRO A 454 -23.61 -21.26 3.05
CA PRO A 454 -23.74 -21.15 4.51
C PRO A 454 -22.65 -21.87 5.30
N GLU A 455 -22.06 -22.92 4.71
CA GLU A 455 -21.00 -23.74 5.31
C GLU A 455 -19.70 -22.96 5.55
N LEU A 456 -19.52 -21.83 4.86
CA LEU A 456 -18.38 -20.94 5.11
C LEU A 456 -18.38 -20.37 6.53
N LYS A 457 -19.55 -20.24 7.16
CA LYS A 457 -19.64 -19.72 8.53
C LYS A 457 -18.82 -20.59 9.49
N GLU A 458 -18.97 -21.91 9.42
CA GLU A 458 -18.22 -22.83 10.27
C GLU A 458 -16.70 -22.75 10.01
N PHE A 459 -16.30 -22.65 8.71
CA PHE A 459 -14.91 -22.50 8.34
C PHE A 459 -14.30 -21.22 8.95
N ILE A 460 -15.00 -20.09 8.86
CA ILE A 460 -14.56 -18.79 9.39
C ILE A 460 -14.43 -18.89 10.93
N GLU A 461 -15.45 -19.41 11.60
CA GLU A 461 -15.48 -19.51 13.06
C GLU A 461 -14.35 -20.40 13.61
N LYS A 462 -14.00 -21.50 12.93
CA LYS A 462 -12.96 -22.44 13.37
C LYS A 462 -11.55 -21.96 13.07
N TYR A 463 -11.28 -21.55 11.82
CA TYR A 463 -9.92 -21.42 11.32
C TYR A 463 -9.43 -19.98 11.18
N ILE A 464 -10.33 -18.99 11.15
CA ILE A 464 -9.99 -17.57 11.04
C ILE A 464 -10.16 -16.86 12.39
N GLN A 465 -11.38 -16.96 12.96
CA GLN A 465 -11.71 -16.36 14.26
C GLN A 465 -11.24 -17.24 15.41
N GLY A 466 -11.35 -18.55 15.26
CA GLY A 466 -10.91 -19.54 16.21
C GLY A 466 -9.44 -19.91 16.06
N THR A 467 -9.05 -20.91 16.82
CA THR A 467 -7.67 -21.42 16.91
C THR A 467 -7.56 -22.89 16.54
N GLU A 468 -8.61 -23.47 15.92
CA GLU A 468 -8.55 -24.86 15.50
C GLU A 468 -7.42 -25.08 14.47
N PRO A 469 -6.71 -26.21 14.56
CA PRO A 469 -5.68 -26.57 13.58
C PRO A 469 -6.25 -26.62 12.17
N LEU A 470 -5.55 -25.99 11.24
CA LEU A 470 -5.99 -25.95 9.83
C LEU A 470 -5.90 -27.34 9.22
N PRO A 471 -7.00 -27.91 8.69
CA PRO A 471 -7.03 -29.29 8.18
C PRO A 471 -6.47 -29.38 6.73
N LEU A 472 -5.20 -28.99 6.57
CA LEU A 472 -4.50 -28.98 5.28
C LEU A 472 -4.47 -30.34 4.61
N GLU A 473 -4.27 -31.41 5.41
CA GLU A 473 -4.23 -32.80 4.91
C GLU A 473 -5.58 -33.18 4.26
N ASP A 474 -6.68 -32.85 4.92
CA ASP A 474 -8.04 -33.19 4.44
C ASP A 474 -8.37 -32.45 3.13
N TYR A 475 -8.05 -31.14 3.05
CA TYR A 475 -8.29 -30.37 1.83
C TYR A 475 -7.41 -30.81 0.67
N LEU A 476 -6.12 -31.08 0.92
CA LEU A 476 -5.23 -31.61 -0.12
C LEU A 476 -5.68 -33.01 -0.58
N LEU A 477 -6.18 -33.85 0.33
CA LEU A 477 -6.69 -35.18 -0.02
C LEU A 477 -7.89 -35.09 -0.96
N GLN A 478 -8.77 -34.11 -0.80
CA GLN A 478 -9.88 -33.86 -1.74
C GLN A 478 -9.39 -33.52 -3.16
N ALA A 479 -8.18 -32.97 -3.31
CA ALA A 479 -7.54 -32.71 -4.59
C ALA A 479 -6.64 -33.87 -5.08
N GLY A 480 -6.75 -35.06 -4.46
CA GLY A 480 -5.95 -36.23 -4.83
C GLY A 480 -4.49 -36.14 -4.43
N LEU A 481 -4.19 -35.36 -3.38
CA LEU A 481 -2.87 -35.14 -2.85
C LEU A 481 -2.79 -35.63 -1.40
N LYS A 482 -1.62 -36.07 -0.95
CA LYS A 482 -1.36 -36.36 0.47
C LYS A 482 -0.24 -35.46 0.97
N LEU A 483 -0.38 -35.05 2.24
CA LEU A 483 0.64 -34.34 2.99
C LEU A 483 1.21 -35.27 4.04
N GLU A 484 2.46 -35.64 3.93
CA GLU A 484 3.18 -36.51 4.89
C GLU A 484 4.53 -35.91 5.22
N ASN A 485 4.83 -35.73 6.51
CA ASN A 485 6.10 -35.15 6.97
C ASN A 485 6.43 -33.80 6.31
N GLY A 486 5.42 -32.95 6.10
CA GLY A 486 5.57 -31.63 5.45
C GLY A 486 5.82 -31.72 3.92
N LYS A 487 5.58 -32.88 3.29
CA LYS A 487 5.77 -33.07 1.85
C LYS A 487 4.45 -33.44 1.17
N ILE A 488 4.21 -32.79 0.02
CA ILE A 488 3.02 -33.02 -0.81
C ILE A 488 3.37 -34.00 -1.94
N SER A 489 2.54 -35.00 -2.11
CA SER A 489 2.70 -36.01 -3.17
C SER A 489 1.33 -36.53 -3.65
N ASP A 490 1.31 -37.13 -4.84
CA ASP A 490 0.11 -37.73 -5.40
C ASP A 490 -0.35 -38.94 -4.58
N ILE A 491 -1.67 -39.12 -4.44
CA ILE A 491 -2.21 -40.38 -3.94
C ILE A 491 -2.29 -41.42 -5.06
N PRO A 492 -2.14 -42.70 -4.77
CA PRO A 492 -2.41 -43.76 -5.76
C PRO A 492 -3.88 -43.76 -6.18
N ASN A 493 -4.16 -43.75 -7.48
CA ASN A 493 -5.50 -43.87 -8.06
C ASN A 493 -6.52 -42.87 -7.51
N PRO A 494 -6.31 -41.54 -7.68
CA PRO A 494 -7.30 -40.55 -7.26
C PRO A 494 -8.61 -40.73 -7.98
N SER A 495 -9.72 -40.47 -7.27
CA SER A 495 -11.08 -40.58 -7.86
C SER A 495 -11.29 -39.52 -8.97
N PRO A 496 -12.28 -39.71 -9.86
CA PRO A 496 -12.63 -38.69 -10.85
C PRO A 496 -12.96 -37.34 -10.24
N GLU A 497 -13.59 -37.30 -9.07
CA GLU A 497 -13.95 -36.08 -8.34
C GLU A 497 -12.69 -35.38 -7.85
N GLN A 498 -11.73 -36.12 -7.29
CA GLN A 498 -10.44 -35.60 -6.85
C GLN A 498 -9.62 -35.03 -8.04
N GLN A 499 -9.58 -35.74 -9.15
CA GLN A 499 -8.91 -35.28 -10.36
C GLN A 499 -9.58 -34.03 -10.93
N LYS A 500 -10.94 -33.97 -10.92
CA LYS A 500 -11.68 -32.78 -11.35
C LYS A 500 -11.39 -31.60 -10.47
N LEU A 501 -11.47 -31.74 -9.13
CA LEU A 501 -11.22 -30.66 -8.19
C LEU A 501 -9.80 -30.10 -8.36
N ARG A 502 -8.78 -30.98 -8.45
CA ARG A 502 -7.39 -30.58 -8.70
C ARG A 502 -7.25 -29.82 -10.02
N LYS A 503 -7.87 -30.30 -11.09
CA LYS A 503 -7.86 -29.62 -12.38
C LYS A 503 -8.51 -28.23 -12.28
N ASP A 504 -9.70 -28.16 -11.67
CA ASP A 504 -10.41 -26.88 -11.52
C ASP A 504 -9.68 -25.91 -10.59
N TRP A 505 -8.91 -26.43 -9.64
CA TRP A 505 -8.06 -25.62 -8.77
C TRP A 505 -6.82 -25.08 -9.49
N LEU A 506 -6.06 -25.94 -10.19
CA LEU A 506 -4.73 -25.60 -10.69
C LEU A 506 -4.67 -25.23 -12.18
N HIS A 507 -5.72 -25.50 -12.95
CA HIS A 507 -5.77 -25.30 -14.41
C HIS A 507 -7.10 -24.66 -14.83
#